data_ef4a938ea37ade0ef519905e68328ea3
#
_entry.id   ef4a938ea37ade0ef519905e68328ea3
#
_cell.length_a   1.000
_cell.length_b   1.000
_cell.length_c   1.000
_cell.angle_alpha   90.00
_cell.angle_beta   90.00
_cell.angle_gamma   90.00
#
_symmetry.space_group_name_H-M   'P 1'
#
loop_
_entity.id
_entity.type
_entity.pdbx_description
1 polymer ?
#
loop_
_entity_poly.entity_id
_entity_poly.type
_entity_poly.pdbx_seq_one_letter_code
_entity_poly.pdbx_strand_id
1 'polypeptide(L)'
;MRSERRLQIIFDLDTLLLEQTEKGSSKTIYTKIKAFMDENGFDHIEYSGYVSREPMMVAIALAVVESLKDAFPILNSTVQGMHLTEVGDTYELTNLFGVDD
;
A
#
# COMPACT_ATOMS: atom_id res chain seq x y z
N MET A 1 -25.12 8.41 -10.00
CA MET A 1 -23.70 8.45 -10.29
C MET A 1 -22.92 7.97 -9.08
N ARG A 2 -21.92 7.16 -9.33
CA ARG A 2 -21.16 6.59 -8.27
C ARG A 2 -19.96 7.47 -7.93
N SER A 3 -19.82 7.80 -6.66
CA SER A 3 -18.67 8.58 -6.23
C SER A 3 -17.44 7.70 -6.13
N GLU A 4 -16.30 8.23 -6.53
CA GLU A 4 -15.05 7.55 -6.31
C GLU A 4 -14.71 7.60 -4.83
N ARG A 5 -13.98 6.61 -4.37
CA ARG A 5 -13.55 6.53 -2.99
C ARG A 5 -12.04 6.38 -2.94
N ARG A 6 -11.48 6.73 -1.81
CA ARG A 6 -10.07 6.42 -1.57
C ARG A 6 -9.96 4.90 -1.49
N LEU A 7 -8.84 4.40 -1.97
CA LEU A 7 -8.61 2.96 -2.03
C LEU A 7 -7.42 2.60 -1.16
N GLN A 8 -7.53 1.43 -0.52
CA GLN A 8 -6.48 0.93 0.34
C GLN A 8 -5.98 -0.38 -0.22
N ILE A 9 -4.67 -0.51 -0.32
CA ILE A 9 -4.01 -1.73 -0.77
C ILE A 9 -3.19 -2.26 0.38
N ILE A 10 -3.43 -3.52 0.74
CA ILE A 10 -2.68 -4.20 1.79
C ILE A 10 -2.14 -5.49 1.21
N PHE A 11 -0.86 -5.76 1.44
CA PHE A 11 -0.27 -7.00 0.95
C PHE A 11 0.73 -7.56 1.95
N ASP A 12 0.93 -8.87 1.86
CA ASP A 12 1.90 -9.58 2.66
C ASP A 12 3.01 -10.10 1.77
N LEU A 13 4.24 -9.92 2.19
CA LEU A 13 5.40 -10.46 1.50
C LEU A 13 6.01 -11.59 2.32
N ASP A 14 6.48 -12.61 1.62
CA ASP A 14 7.30 -13.64 2.22
C ASP A 14 8.69 -13.05 2.41
N THR A 15 8.93 -12.48 3.58
CA THR A 15 10.17 -11.76 3.84
C THR A 15 11.39 -12.68 3.85
N LEU A 16 11.19 -13.94 4.27
CA LEU A 16 12.28 -14.88 4.28
C LEU A 16 12.73 -15.20 2.86
N LEU A 17 11.77 -15.48 1.98
CA LEU A 17 12.08 -15.73 0.59
C LEU A 17 12.68 -14.50 -0.07
N LEU A 18 12.17 -13.33 0.26
CA LEU A 18 12.66 -12.07 -0.26
C LEU A 18 14.13 -11.88 0.08
N GLU A 19 14.50 -12.15 1.32
CA GLU A 19 15.89 -12.00 1.77
C GLU A 19 16.82 -13.04 1.16
N GLN A 20 16.29 -14.22 0.86
CA GLN A 20 17.07 -15.28 0.22
C GLN A 20 17.32 -14.99 -1.25
N THR A 21 16.40 -14.31 -1.90
CA THR A 21 16.42 -14.10 -3.33
C THR A 21 17.15 -12.82 -3.71
N GLU A 22 16.95 -11.77 -2.90
CA GLU A 22 17.54 -10.47 -3.13
C GLU A 22 18.76 -10.34 -2.23
N LYS A 23 19.85 -9.87 -2.81
CA LYS A 23 21.06 -9.61 -2.02
C LYS A 23 20.89 -8.29 -1.31
N GLY A 24 20.26 -8.34 -0.20
CA GLY A 24 20.00 -7.14 0.56
C GLY A 24 18.89 -7.45 1.51
N SER A 25 18.58 -6.54 2.37
CA SER A 25 17.53 -6.77 3.34
C SER A 25 16.18 -6.53 2.71
N SER A 26 15.16 -7.18 3.24
CA SER A 26 13.78 -6.90 2.87
C SER A 26 13.44 -5.43 3.09
N LYS A 27 14.12 -4.79 4.04
CA LYS A 27 13.95 -3.38 4.33
C LYS A 27 14.22 -2.51 3.10
N THR A 28 15.24 -2.87 2.30
CA THR A 28 15.55 -2.12 1.08
C THR A 28 14.39 -2.19 0.09
N ILE A 29 13.80 -3.38 -0.06
CA ILE A 29 12.68 -3.56 -0.98
C ILE A 29 11.47 -2.75 -0.48
N TYR A 30 11.17 -2.81 0.81
CA TYR A 30 10.07 -2.05 1.36
C TYR A 30 10.25 -0.54 1.15
N THR A 31 11.47 -0.06 1.30
CA THR A 31 11.77 1.36 1.08
C THR A 31 11.51 1.76 -0.36
N LYS A 32 11.92 0.91 -1.30
CA LYS A 32 11.72 1.18 -2.72
C LYS A 32 10.25 1.13 -3.11
N ILE A 33 9.51 0.18 -2.55
CA ILE A 33 8.07 0.07 -2.79
C ILE A 33 7.36 1.31 -2.26
N LYS A 34 7.75 1.76 -1.07
CA LYS A 34 7.15 2.95 -0.49
C LYS A 34 7.34 4.17 -1.39
N ALA A 35 8.55 4.34 -1.92
CA ALA A 35 8.84 5.45 -2.83
C ALA A 35 8.00 5.33 -4.10
N PHE A 36 7.88 4.13 -4.65
CA PHE A 36 7.08 3.89 -5.84
C PHE A 36 5.61 4.23 -5.60
N MET A 37 5.07 3.76 -4.49
CA MET A 37 3.66 4.00 -4.17
C MET A 37 3.40 5.48 -3.92
N ASP A 38 4.34 6.16 -3.27
CA ASP A 38 4.24 7.60 -3.05
C ASP A 38 4.16 8.36 -4.36
N GLU A 39 4.98 7.99 -5.33
CA GLU A 39 4.96 8.62 -6.65
C GLU A 39 3.66 8.35 -7.40
N ASN A 40 2.95 7.32 -7.03
CA ASN A 40 1.71 6.93 -7.69
C ASN A 40 0.47 7.30 -6.87
N GLY A 41 0.61 8.20 -5.92
CA GLY A 41 -0.52 8.78 -5.22
C GLY A 41 -0.99 8.01 -4.00
N PHE A 42 -0.14 7.13 -3.46
CA PHE A 42 -0.48 6.36 -2.26
C PHE A 42 0.43 6.71 -1.11
N ASP A 43 -0.17 6.88 0.05
CA ASP A 43 0.57 7.06 1.29
C ASP A 43 0.70 5.73 2.01
N HIS A 44 1.87 5.51 2.58
CA HIS A 44 2.12 4.34 3.41
C HIS A 44 1.42 4.54 4.76
N ILE A 45 0.63 3.57 5.18
CA ILE A 45 -0.06 3.68 6.46
C ILE A 45 0.67 2.89 7.53
N GLU A 46 0.83 1.59 7.35
CA GLU A 46 1.67 0.82 8.28
C GLU A 46 2.02 -0.50 7.62
N TYR A 47 3.19 -1.02 7.94
CA TYR A 47 3.71 -2.24 7.35
C TYR A 47 3.59 -2.21 5.83
N SER A 48 2.76 -3.09 5.26
CA SER A 48 2.56 -3.18 3.82
C SER A 48 1.22 -2.62 3.39
N GLY A 49 0.74 -1.62 4.11
CA GLY A 49 -0.53 -0.98 3.79
C GLY A 49 -0.33 0.38 3.17
N TYR A 50 -1.14 0.67 2.16
CA TYR A 50 -1.09 1.94 1.42
C TYR A 50 -2.50 2.43 1.15
N VAL A 51 -2.69 3.73 1.23
CA VAL A 51 -4.00 4.32 0.97
C VAL A 51 -3.82 5.47 -0.01
N SER A 52 -4.72 5.56 -1.00
CA SER A 52 -4.64 6.64 -1.97
C SER A 52 -4.91 7.98 -1.28
N ARG A 53 -4.15 9.01 -1.68
CA ARG A 53 -4.34 10.35 -1.09
C ARG A 53 -5.67 10.95 -1.49
N GLU A 54 -6.13 10.62 -2.69
CA GLU A 54 -7.37 11.13 -3.24
C GLU A 54 -8.28 9.98 -3.64
N PRO A 55 -9.57 10.22 -3.78
CA PRO A 55 -10.47 9.22 -4.35
C PRO A 55 -9.94 8.77 -5.70
N MET A 56 -10.07 7.50 -5.99
CA MET A 56 -9.43 6.89 -7.15
C MET A 56 -10.32 5.82 -7.73
N MET A 57 -10.36 5.72 -9.05
CA MET A 57 -11.05 4.62 -9.70
C MET A 57 -10.27 3.33 -9.48
N VAL A 58 -10.99 2.24 -9.29
CA VAL A 58 -10.36 0.93 -9.11
C VAL A 58 -9.44 0.59 -10.28
N ALA A 59 -9.86 0.93 -11.50
CA ALA A 59 -9.04 0.64 -12.68
C ALA A 59 -7.68 1.34 -12.62
N ILE A 60 -7.63 2.54 -12.06
CA ILE A 60 -6.36 3.26 -11.90
C ILE A 60 -5.49 2.56 -10.87
N ALA A 61 -6.08 2.14 -9.76
CA ALA A 61 -5.33 1.42 -8.73
C ALA A 61 -4.77 0.11 -9.28
N LEU A 62 -5.56 -0.60 -10.09
CA LEU A 62 -5.08 -1.83 -10.70
C LEU A 62 -3.92 -1.57 -11.64
N ALA A 63 -3.94 -0.46 -12.38
CA ALA A 63 -2.83 -0.08 -13.23
C ALA A 63 -1.57 0.20 -12.41
N VAL A 64 -1.72 0.82 -11.25
CA VAL A 64 -0.59 1.04 -10.35
C VAL A 64 0.00 -0.29 -9.88
N VAL A 65 -0.85 -1.26 -9.53
CA VAL A 65 -0.39 -2.58 -9.09
C VAL A 65 0.35 -3.29 -10.24
N GLU A 66 -0.15 -3.19 -11.46
CA GLU A 66 0.54 -3.79 -12.60
C GLU A 66 1.91 -3.15 -12.81
N SER A 67 1.99 -1.82 -12.68
CA SER A 67 3.26 -1.13 -12.78
C SER A 67 4.21 -1.53 -11.66
N LEU A 68 3.68 -1.75 -10.47
CA LEU A 68 4.47 -2.22 -9.33
C LEU A 68 5.09 -3.58 -9.62
N LYS A 69 4.31 -4.50 -10.20
CA LYS A 69 4.81 -5.81 -10.59
C LYS A 69 5.95 -5.69 -11.60
N ASP A 70 5.78 -4.81 -12.57
CA ASP A 70 6.79 -4.62 -13.60
C ASP A 70 8.06 -4.00 -13.03
N ALA A 71 7.91 -3.09 -12.09
CA ALA A 71 9.06 -2.43 -11.47
C ALA A 71 9.81 -3.36 -10.52
N PHE A 72 9.10 -4.29 -9.90
CA PHE A 72 9.67 -5.20 -8.89
C PHE A 72 9.24 -6.63 -9.18
N PRO A 73 9.85 -7.27 -10.19
CA PRO A 73 9.45 -8.63 -10.58
C PRO A 73 9.53 -9.65 -9.44
N ILE A 74 10.37 -9.40 -8.44
CA ILE A 74 10.49 -10.28 -7.28
C ILE A 74 9.16 -10.45 -6.56
N LEU A 75 8.26 -9.48 -6.69
CA LEU A 75 6.96 -9.55 -6.03
C LEU A 75 6.11 -10.69 -6.56
N ASN A 76 6.35 -11.13 -7.80
CA ASN A 76 5.58 -12.25 -8.36
C ASN A 76 5.75 -13.53 -7.54
N SER A 77 6.89 -13.70 -6.89
CA SER A 77 7.15 -14.89 -6.09
C SER A 77 7.05 -14.65 -4.60
N THR A 78 7.02 -13.38 -4.16
CA THR A 78 7.06 -13.10 -2.73
C THR A 78 5.75 -12.56 -2.17
N VAL A 79 4.84 -12.09 -3.00
CA VAL A 79 3.53 -11.65 -2.51
C VAL A 79 2.70 -12.87 -2.14
N GLN A 80 2.30 -12.95 -0.88
CA GLN A 80 1.47 -14.04 -0.37
C GLN A 80 -0.01 -13.69 -0.41
N GLY A 81 -0.33 -12.43 -0.40
CA GLY A 81 -1.71 -11.96 -0.50
C GLY A 81 -1.72 -10.47 -0.73
N MET A 82 -2.69 -10.00 -1.49
CA MET A 82 -2.86 -8.58 -1.74
C MET A 82 -4.35 -8.29 -1.86
N HIS A 83 -4.80 -7.26 -1.17
CA HIS A 83 -6.22 -6.92 -1.13
C HIS A 83 -6.39 -5.44 -1.37
N LEU A 84 -7.42 -5.11 -2.14
CA LEU A 84 -7.82 -3.73 -2.38
C LEU A 84 -9.18 -3.52 -1.75
N THR A 85 -9.30 -2.47 -0.96
CA THR A 85 -10.51 -2.17 -0.22
C THR A 85 -10.90 -0.72 -0.47
N GLU A 86 -12.18 -0.46 -0.64
CA GLU A 86 -12.67 0.90 -0.69
C GLU A 86 -12.74 1.45 0.73
N VAL A 87 -12.19 2.63 0.91
CA VAL A 87 -12.17 3.29 2.22
C VAL A 87 -13.38 4.19 2.30
N GLY A 88 -14.17 4.00 3.35
CA GLY A 88 -15.30 4.88 3.63
C GLY A 88 -14.82 6.15 4.33
N ASP A 89 -15.75 6.83 4.97
CA ASP A 89 -15.41 8.04 5.69
C ASP A 89 -14.52 7.73 6.88
N THR A 90 -13.59 8.62 7.14
CA THR A 90 -12.71 8.50 8.30
C THR A 90 -13.19 9.48 9.36
N TYR A 91 -13.32 8.98 10.56
CA TYR A 91 -13.73 9.81 11.69
C TYR A 91 -12.56 9.91 12.64
N GLU A 92 -12.12 11.13 12.86
CA GLU A 92 -11.00 11.37 13.77
C GLU A 92 -11.53 11.39 15.21
N LEU A 93 -11.07 10.44 15.99
CA LEU A 93 -11.59 10.25 17.34
C LEU A 93 -10.62 10.70 18.43
N THR A 94 -9.46 11.18 18.04
CA THR A 94 -8.44 11.57 19.00
C THR A 94 -8.94 12.59 20.02
N ASN A 95 -9.82 13.48 19.56
CA ASN A 95 -10.34 14.53 20.43
C ASN A 95 -11.25 14.03 21.53
N LEU A 96 -11.65 12.76 21.47
CA LEU A 96 -12.44 12.15 22.55
C LEU A 96 -11.58 11.81 23.76
N PHE A 97 -10.28 11.81 23.59
CA PHE A 97 -9.34 11.45 24.65
C PHE A 97 -8.56 12.67 25.08
N GLY A 98 -8.28 12.73 26.26
CA GLY A 98 -7.42 13.68 26.47
C GLY A 98 -7.56 14.69 27.17
N VAL A 99 -7.80 15.22 27.24
CA VAL A 99 -7.38 16.09 27.72
C VAL A 99 -8.01 16.91 28.34
N ASP A 100 -8.06 17.14 29.08
CA ASP A 100 -8.55 17.98 29.65
C ASP A 100 -8.08 18.88 30.03
N ASP A 101 -8.14 19.35 30.07
CA ASP A 101 -7.68 20.27 30.39
C ASP A 101 -7.85 20.80 31.27
#